data_d4cad4e6d5df1c4f0621b80e742c7c39
#
_entry.id   d4cad4e6d5df1c4f0621b80e742c7c39
#
_cell.length_a   1.000
_cell.length_b   1.000
_cell.length_c   1.000
_cell.angle_alpha   90.00
_cell.angle_beta   90.00
_cell.angle_gamma   90.00
#
_symmetry.space_group_name_H-M   'P 1'
#
loop_
_entity.id
_entity.type
_entity.pdbx_description
1 polymer ?
#
loop_
_entity_poly.entity_id
_entity_poly.type
_entity_poly.pdbx_seq_one_letter_code
_entity_poly.pdbx_strand_id
1 'polypeptide(L)'
;MKYKDLRDFIAQLEQNGQLKRITREIDPYLEMTEISDRTLRAGGPALLFENPKGYTMPVLTNLFGTPDRVAMGMGQPDVGALRQVGVWLSYLKEPEPPKGFKELMEKLPIFKQVLNMPTKRLSSAPCQQVVQEGDAVDLDQIPIQHCWPGDVAPLVTWGLTITRGPYKKRQNLGIYRQQKIAKNKLIMRWLDHRGGAIDFREWQEAHPGERFPVVVALGADPATILSAVTPVPDTLSEYAFAGLLRGSRTEVIKAISCDLEVPASAEIVLEGYLEPGEMAPEGPYGDHTGYYNEVDEFPVFTITHITKRRDAIYHSTYTGRPPDEPAVLGLALNEVFVPLLQKQFPEIVDFYLPPEGCSYRMAVVTIKKRYPGHAKRVMLGVWSFLRQFMYTKFVVVCDDDVNARDWKDVIWAITTRMDPARDTTLIEHTPIDYLDFASPVSGLGSKMGLDATNKWPGETNREWGQPIVQDEAVKQKVDAIWDELNILG
;
A
#
# COMPACT_ATOMS: atom_id res chain seq x y z
N MET A 1 0.10 18.51 4.13
CA MET A 1 1.21 18.86 5.06
C MET A 1 2.52 18.84 4.28
N LYS A 2 3.45 19.79 4.52
CA LYS A 2 4.79 19.75 3.91
C LYS A 2 5.80 19.34 4.96
N TYR A 3 6.64 18.39 4.68
CA TYR A 3 7.72 17.91 5.55
C TYR A 3 8.98 17.66 4.69
N LYS A 4 10.12 17.67 5.34
CA LYS A 4 11.42 17.54 4.69
C LYS A 4 11.87 16.07 4.59
N ASP A 5 11.75 15.34 5.68
CA ASP A 5 12.17 13.94 5.82
C ASP A 5 11.31 13.23 6.88
N LEU A 6 11.65 11.98 7.23
CA LEU A 6 10.94 11.22 8.25
C LEU A 6 10.99 11.91 9.63
N ARG A 7 12.12 12.54 9.98
CA ARG A 7 12.29 13.22 11.27
C ARG A 7 11.39 14.44 11.40
N ASP A 8 11.30 15.23 10.35
CA ASP A 8 10.39 16.38 10.30
C ASP A 8 8.93 15.91 10.34
N PHE A 9 8.59 14.83 9.66
CA PHE A 9 7.25 14.22 9.74
C PHE A 9 6.91 13.76 11.15
N ILE A 10 7.81 13.05 11.82
CA ILE A 10 7.68 12.64 13.23
C ILE A 10 7.43 13.85 14.13
N ALA A 11 8.23 14.92 13.98
CA ALA A 11 8.08 16.13 14.78
C ALA A 11 6.72 16.80 14.57
N GLN A 12 6.23 16.83 13.34
CA GLN A 12 4.90 17.38 13.03
C GLN A 12 3.78 16.50 13.59
N LEU A 13 3.89 15.17 13.55
CA LEU A 13 2.93 14.26 14.19
C LEU A 13 2.89 14.48 15.70
N GLU A 14 4.05 14.66 16.33
CA GLU A 14 4.15 14.92 17.76
C GLU A 14 3.47 16.25 18.16
N GLN A 15 3.74 17.32 17.40
CA GLN A 15 3.10 18.63 17.60
C GLN A 15 1.56 18.58 17.47
N ASN A 16 1.06 17.69 16.63
CA ASN A 16 -0.37 17.49 16.39
C ASN A 16 -1.00 16.42 17.30
N GLY A 17 -0.27 15.91 18.31
CA GLY A 17 -0.76 14.87 19.21
C GLY A 17 -0.96 13.50 18.54
N GLN A 18 -0.39 13.29 17.36
CA GLN A 18 -0.51 12.05 16.59
C GLN A 18 0.71 11.12 16.71
N LEU A 19 1.63 11.42 17.64
CA LEU A 19 2.75 10.56 18.00
C LEU A 19 2.86 10.43 19.51
N LYS A 20 3.11 9.23 19.99
CA LYS A 20 3.37 8.92 21.41
C LYS A 20 4.77 8.34 21.55
N ARG A 21 5.61 8.99 22.42
CA ARG A 21 6.89 8.44 22.85
C ARG A 21 6.67 7.48 24.00
N ILE A 22 7.30 6.31 23.93
CA ILE A 22 7.27 5.27 24.96
C ILE A 22 8.69 5.13 25.50
N THR A 23 8.89 5.64 26.70
CA THR A 23 10.21 5.64 27.40
C THR A 23 10.44 4.38 28.21
N ARG A 24 9.37 3.65 28.55
CA ARG A 24 9.45 2.35 29.22
C ARG A 24 10.18 1.35 28.33
N GLU A 25 11.01 0.50 28.93
CA GLU A 25 11.63 -0.62 28.22
C GLU A 25 10.54 -1.58 27.71
N ILE A 26 10.57 -1.85 26.40
CA ILE A 26 9.62 -2.75 25.70
C ILE A 26 10.43 -3.73 24.85
N ASP A 27 10.04 -5.01 24.89
CA ASP A 27 10.73 -6.06 24.15
C ASP A 27 10.30 -6.02 22.66
N PRO A 28 11.24 -5.97 21.70
CA PRO A 28 10.95 -6.17 20.27
C PRO A 28 10.37 -7.56 19.94
N TYR A 29 10.54 -8.52 20.84
CA TYR A 29 9.92 -9.82 20.75
C TYR A 29 8.50 -9.76 21.30
N LEU A 30 7.52 -9.79 20.43
CA LEU A 30 6.06 -9.81 20.65
C LEU A 30 5.44 -8.57 21.30
N GLU A 31 6.06 -7.96 22.33
CA GLU A 31 5.42 -6.87 23.10
C GLU A 31 5.16 -5.63 22.25
N MET A 32 6.14 -5.22 21.42
CA MET A 32 5.95 -4.06 20.52
C MET A 32 4.81 -4.27 19.55
N THR A 33 4.65 -5.49 19.03
CA THR A 33 3.56 -5.84 18.12
C THR A 33 2.21 -5.74 18.82
N GLU A 34 2.07 -6.31 20.01
CA GLU A 34 0.82 -6.26 20.78
C GLU A 34 0.42 -4.83 21.12
N ILE A 35 1.38 -3.98 21.51
CA ILE A 35 1.11 -2.56 21.80
C ILE A 35 0.68 -1.83 20.51
N SER A 36 1.37 -2.10 19.40
CA SER A 36 1.08 -1.49 18.11
C SER A 36 -0.30 -1.91 17.58
N ASP A 37 -0.65 -3.19 17.69
CA ASP A 37 -1.95 -3.73 17.25
C ASP A 37 -3.11 -3.11 18.05
N ARG A 38 -3.01 -3.07 19.38
CA ARG A 38 -4.04 -2.41 20.22
C ARG A 38 -4.17 -0.93 19.90
N THR A 39 -3.06 -0.26 19.66
CA THR A 39 -3.05 1.18 19.32
C THR A 39 -3.71 1.41 17.98
N LEU A 40 -3.38 0.62 16.97
CA LEU A 40 -3.96 0.73 15.62
C LEU A 40 -5.46 0.48 15.65
N ARG A 41 -5.91 -0.59 16.33
CA ARG A 41 -7.35 -0.94 16.45
C ARG A 41 -8.16 0.12 17.18
N ALA A 42 -7.52 0.89 18.06
CA ALA A 42 -8.14 2.02 18.74
C ALA A 42 -8.07 3.33 17.92
N GLY A 43 -7.53 3.32 16.68
CA GLY A 43 -7.30 4.53 15.89
C GLY A 43 -6.25 5.47 16.52
N GLY A 44 -5.33 4.91 17.33
CA GLY A 44 -4.38 5.67 18.12
C GLY A 44 -3.18 6.22 17.32
N PRO A 45 -2.24 6.92 18.00
CA PRO A 45 -1.12 7.62 17.40
C PRO A 45 -0.05 6.68 16.82
N ALA A 46 0.90 7.24 16.06
CA ALA A 46 2.17 6.62 15.80
C ALA A 46 2.95 6.42 17.11
N LEU A 47 3.76 5.38 17.19
CA LEU A 47 4.49 5.02 18.41
C LEU A 47 6.01 5.08 18.17
N LEU A 48 6.72 5.79 19.03
CA LEU A 48 8.19 5.80 19.07
C LEU A 48 8.65 5.17 20.38
N PHE A 49 9.13 3.93 20.29
CA PHE A 49 9.73 3.21 21.43
C PHE A 49 11.18 3.66 21.58
N GLU A 50 11.47 4.44 22.61
CA GLU A 50 12.79 5.03 22.83
C GLU A 50 13.76 4.08 23.52
N ASN A 51 13.24 3.07 24.22
CA ASN A 51 14.03 2.12 25.01
C ASN A 51 13.65 0.66 24.66
N PRO A 52 13.99 0.18 23.42
CA PRO A 52 13.79 -1.22 23.08
C PRO A 52 14.76 -2.11 23.85
N LYS A 53 14.25 -3.15 24.50
CA LYS A 53 15.02 -4.08 25.33
C LYS A 53 16.22 -4.68 24.58
N GLY A 54 17.41 -4.47 25.11
CA GLY A 54 18.65 -4.96 24.51
C GLY A 54 19.23 -4.10 23.39
N TYR A 55 18.63 -2.95 23.07
CA TYR A 55 19.07 -2.06 21.99
C TYR A 55 19.09 -0.60 22.44
N THR A 56 19.89 0.19 21.73
CA THR A 56 19.94 1.65 21.92
C THR A 56 19.23 2.42 20.79
N MET A 57 18.86 1.73 19.72
CA MET A 57 18.21 2.32 18.55
C MET A 57 16.68 2.34 18.74
N PRO A 58 16.03 3.52 18.73
CA PRO A 58 14.57 3.62 18.84
C PRO A 58 13.84 2.90 17.70
N VAL A 59 12.62 2.44 18.00
CA VAL A 59 11.72 1.80 17.00
C VAL A 59 10.48 2.66 16.79
N LEU A 60 10.20 2.98 15.53
CA LEU A 60 8.98 3.67 15.10
C LEU A 60 8.00 2.66 14.52
N THR A 61 6.78 2.62 15.05
CA THR A 61 5.69 1.77 14.53
C THR A 61 4.40 2.54 14.38
N ASN A 62 3.41 1.93 13.73
CA ASN A 62 2.08 2.51 13.54
C ASN A 62 2.11 3.90 12.87
N LEU A 63 3.13 4.15 12.05
CA LEU A 63 3.33 5.45 11.39
C LEU A 63 2.14 5.77 10.48
N PHE A 64 1.70 4.79 9.71
CA PHE A 64 0.58 4.89 8.78
C PHE A 64 -0.71 4.22 9.31
N GLY A 65 -0.84 4.09 10.63
CA GLY A 65 -1.95 3.39 11.27
C GLY A 65 -3.31 4.13 11.26
N THR A 66 -3.41 5.27 10.56
CA THR A 66 -4.69 5.92 10.22
C THR A 66 -4.67 6.43 8.79
N PRO A 67 -5.82 6.44 8.07
CA PRO A 67 -5.89 6.96 6.70
C PRO A 67 -5.42 8.42 6.59
N ASP A 68 -5.68 9.25 7.60
CA ASP A 68 -5.23 10.64 7.61
C ASP A 68 -3.70 10.75 7.67
N ARG A 69 -3.00 9.91 8.45
CA ARG A 69 -1.52 9.90 8.46
C ARG A 69 -0.95 9.43 7.13
N VAL A 70 -1.63 8.51 6.42
CA VAL A 70 -1.26 8.14 5.04
C VAL A 70 -1.42 9.34 4.11
N ALA A 71 -2.55 10.04 4.17
CA ALA A 71 -2.78 11.24 3.36
C ALA A 71 -1.73 12.33 3.65
N MET A 72 -1.44 12.59 4.91
CA MET A 72 -0.38 13.50 5.33
C MET A 72 0.99 13.09 4.78
N GLY A 73 1.31 11.79 4.83
CA GLY A 73 2.54 11.22 4.25
C GLY A 73 2.61 11.39 2.73
N MET A 74 1.49 11.39 2.03
CA MET A 74 1.38 11.69 0.60
C MET A 74 1.29 13.20 0.30
N GLY A 75 1.50 14.06 1.30
CA GLY A 75 1.47 15.52 1.14
C GLY A 75 0.06 16.10 0.98
N GLN A 76 -0.98 15.33 1.28
CA GLN A 76 -2.38 15.73 1.17
C GLN A 76 -2.94 16.19 2.54
N PRO A 77 -3.93 17.09 2.55
CA PRO A 77 -4.53 17.58 3.80
C PRO A 77 -5.39 16.54 4.51
N ASP A 78 -6.06 15.66 3.75
CA ASP A 78 -6.98 14.65 4.24
C ASP A 78 -7.11 13.49 3.24
N VAL A 79 -7.84 12.45 3.63
CA VAL A 79 -8.04 11.24 2.81
C VAL A 79 -8.78 11.54 1.50
N GLY A 80 -9.78 12.43 1.53
CA GLY A 80 -10.55 12.79 0.34
C GLY A 80 -9.68 13.45 -0.74
N ALA A 81 -8.67 14.22 -0.33
CA ALA A 81 -7.72 14.85 -1.25
C ALA A 81 -6.82 13.85 -1.98
N LEU A 82 -6.73 12.58 -1.53
CA LEU A 82 -6.02 11.52 -2.25
C LEU A 82 -6.65 11.22 -3.61
N ARG A 83 -7.93 11.53 -3.83
CA ARG A 83 -8.56 11.45 -5.16
C ARG A 83 -7.82 12.31 -6.19
N GLN A 84 -7.30 13.46 -5.77
CA GLN A 84 -6.50 14.30 -6.67
C GLN A 84 -5.21 13.62 -7.09
N VAL A 85 -4.58 12.83 -6.21
CA VAL A 85 -3.40 12.00 -6.56
C VAL A 85 -3.78 10.98 -7.63
N GLY A 86 -4.94 10.33 -7.51
CA GLY A 86 -5.47 9.42 -8.52
C GLY A 86 -5.71 10.09 -9.88
N VAL A 87 -6.23 11.32 -9.87
CA VAL A 87 -6.38 12.13 -11.10
C VAL A 87 -5.02 12.42 -11.73
N TRP A 88 -3.99 12.79 -10.94
CA TRP A 88 -2.63 12.99 -11.46
C TRP A 88 -2.05 11.72 -12.08
N LEU A 89 -2.18 10.57 -11.39
CA LEU A 89 -1.71 9.27 -11.91
C LEU A 89 -2.43 8.88 -13.20
N SER A 90 -3.76 9.07 -13.24
CA SER A 90 -4.57 8.82 -14.45
C SER A 90 -4.09 9.66 -15.63
N TYR A 91 -3.78 10.94 -15.40
CA TYR A 91 -3.22 11.83 -16.43
C TYR A 91 -1.80 11.42 -16.84
N LEU A 92 -0.93 11.05 -15.90
CA LEU A 92 0.44 10.63 -16.21
C LEU A 92 0.50 9.29 -16.97
N LYS A 93 -0.48 8.41 -16.73
CA LYS A 93 -0.62 7.14 -17.43
C LYS A 93 -1.03 7.34 -18.90
N GLU A 94 -1.96 8.26 -19.15
CA GLU A 94 -2.50 8.57 -20.48
C GLU A 94 -2.64 10.09 -20.64
N PRO A 95 -1.53 10.79 -21.00
CA PRO A 95 -1.55 12.24 -21.12
C PRO A 95 -2.47 12.69 -22.27
N GLU A 96 -3.42 13.56 -21.98
CA GLU A 96 -4.27 14.21 -22.98
C GLU A 96 -3.88 15.68 -23.09
N PRO A 97 -3.66 16.20 -24.32
CA PRO A 97 -3.41 17.62 -24.50
C PRO A 97 -4.64 18.44 -24.07
N PRO A 98 -4.45 19.58 -23.38
CA PRO A 98 -5.59 20.42 -22.96
C PRO A 98 -6.36 20.95 -24.15
N LYS A 99 -7.70 20.84 -24.09
CA LYS A 99 -8.63 21.25 -25.17
C LYS A 99 -9.00 22.73 -25.10
N GLY A 100 -8.20 23.56 -24.43
CA GLY A 100 -8.43 25.01 -24.34
C GLY A 100 -7.83 25.64 -23.09
N PHE A 101 -7.94 26.96 -23.00
CA PHE A 101 -7.32 27.76 -21.92
C PHE A 101 -7.84 27.39 -20.52
N LYS A 102 -9.14 27.10 -20.39
CA LYS A 102 -9.74 26.70 -19.12
C LYS A 102 -9.13 25.40 -18.59
N GLU A 103 -9.06 24.38 -19.43
CA GLU A 103 -8.48 23.09 -19.09
C GLU A 103 -6.96 23.19 -18.83
N LEU A 104 -6.25 24.06 -19.56
CA LEU A 104 -4.85 24.37 -19.28
C LEU A 104 -4.66 24.95 -17.87
N MET A 105 -5.52 25.87 -17.45
CA MET A 105 -5.49 26.45 -16.11
C MET A 105 -5.82 25.43 -15.02
N GLU A 106 -6.77 24.52 -15.26
CA GLU A 106 -7.12 23.42 -14.36
C GLU A 106 -5.98 22.42 -14.20
N LYS A 107 -5.19 22.21 -15.26
CA LYS A 107 -4.00 21.31 -15.26
C LYS A 107 -2.73 22.00 -14.75
N LEU A 108 -2.72 23.31 -14.53
CA LEU A 108 -1.54 24.04 -14.08
C LEU A 108 -0.92 23.51 -12.77
N PRO A 109 -1.69 23.09 -11.75
CA PRO A 109 -1.13 22.50 -10.53
C PRO A 109 -0.29 21.24 -10.80
N ILE A 110 -0.74 20.33 -11.68
CA ILE A 110 0.03 19.12 -11.99
C ILE A 110 1.32 19.47 -12.73
N PHE A 111 1.30 20.44 -13.65
CA PHE A 111 2.52 20.87 -14.36
C PHE A 111 3.56 21.43 -13.40
N LYS A 112 3.15 22.18 -12.35
CA LYS A 112 4.06 22.64 -11.31
C LYS A 112 4.66 21.49 -10.51
N GLN A 113 3.88 20.46 -10.22
CA GLN A 113 4.35 19.29 -9.48
C GLN A 113 5.32 18.44 -10.30
N VAL A 114 5.12 18.33 -11.61
CA VAL A 114 6.02 17.64 -12.55
C VAL A 114 7.45 18.19 -12.49
N LEU A 115 7.66 19.46 -12.19
CA LEU A 115 8.98 20.06 -12.01
C LEU A 115 9.77 19.49 -10.82
N ASN A 116 9.08 18.83 -9.88
CA ASN A 116 9.67 18.19 -8.70
C ASN A 116 9.99 16.70 -8.93
N MET A 117 9.64 16.14 -10.08
CA MET A 117 9.85 14.72 -10.39
C MET A 117 11.33 14.33 -10.54
N PRO A 118 12.21 15.13 -11.17
CA PRO A 118 13.62 14.77 -11.24
C PRO A 118 14.24 14.67 -9.84
N THR A 119 15.05 13.64 -9.62
CA THR A 119 15.82 13.49 -8.38
C THR A 119 16.89 14.59 -8.25
N LYS A 120 17.33 14.84 -7.02
CA LYS A 120 18.48 15.72 -6.72
C LYS A 120 19.57 14.88 -6.07
N ARG A 121 20.68 14.69 -6.77
CA ARG A 121 21.85 13.98 -6.26
C ARG A 121 22.62 14.85 -5.28
N LEU A 122 22.99 14.26 -4.14
CA LEU A 122 23.82 14.87 -3.12
C LEU A 122 25.22 14.24 -3.13
N SER A 123 26.22 15.00 -2.67
CA SER A 123 27.60 14.53 -2.48
C SER A 123 27.85 13.97 -1.08
N SER A 124 26.99 14.26 -0.11
CA SER A 124 27.02 13.74 1.25
C SER A 124 25.59 13.66 1.80
N ALA A 125 25.30 12.70 2.66
CA ALA A 125 23.96 12.51 3.18
C ALA A 125 23.97 11.97 4.62
N PRO A 126 22.92 12.27 5.41
CA PRO A 126 22.78 11.77 6.77
C PRO A 126 22.79 10.24 6.87
N CYS A 127 22.25 9.53 5.88
CA CYS A 127 22.22 8.06 5.88
C CYS A 127 23.62 7.40 5.74
N GLN A 128 24.67 8.18 5.48
CA GLN A 128 26.05 7.69 5.39
C GLN A 128 26.99 8.24 6.47
N GLN A 129 26.45 8.72 7.60
CA GLN A 129 27.24 9.24 8.71
C GLN A 129 28.05 8.16 9.45
N VAL A 130 27.52 6.93 9.50
CA VAL A 130 28.19 5.75 10.05
C VAL A 130 28.21 4.70 8.96
N VAL A 131 29.38 4.08 8.77
CA VAL A 131 29.59 3.01 7.78
C VAL A 131 30.13 1.78 8.51
N GLN A 132 29.46 0.65 8.31
CA GLN A 132 29.91 -0.68 8.76
C GLN A 132 30.15 -1.51 7.51
N GLU A 133 31.31 -2.15 7.41
CA GLU A 133 31.76 -2.89 6.22
C GLU A 133 32.37 -4.22 6.63
N GLY A 134 32.22 -5.25 5.82
CA GLY A 134 32.81 -6.57 6.04
C GLY A 134 32.36 -7.19 7.36
N ASP A 135 33.29 -7.55 8.22
CA ASP A 135 33.03 -8.20 9.51
C ASP A 135 32.30 -7.30 10.53
N ALA A 136 32.26 -5.98 10.28
CA ALA A 136 31.54 -5.03 11.12
C ALA A 136 30.03 -4.98 10.80
N VAL A 137 29.60 -5.62 9.72
CA VAL A 137 28.18 -5.73 9.36
C VAL A 137 27.47 -6.64 10.35
N ASP A 138 26.52 -6.08 11.09
CA ASP A 138 25.82 -6.82 12.14
C ASP A 138 24.36 -6.36 12.30
N LEU A 139 23.44 -7.16 11.76
CA LEU A 139 21.99 -6.94 11.88
C LEU A 139 21.47 -7.14 13.32
N ASP A 140 22.27 -7.78 14.23
CA ASP A 140 21.89 -7.93 15.64
C ASP A 140 21.91 -6.59 16.39
N GLN A 141 22.48 -5.54 15.79
CA GLN A 141 22.45 -4.18 16.34
C GLN A 141 21.15 -3.42 16.01
N ILE A 142 20.32 -3.94 15.12
CA ILE A 142 19.05 -3.34 14.71
C ILE A 142 17.91 -4.08 15.44
N PRO A 143 17.00 -3.38 16.14
CA PRO A 143 15.88 -3.98 16.86
C PRO A 143 14.78 -4.49 15.92
N ILE A 144 15.15 -5.44 15.06
CA ILE A 144 14.22 -6.07 14.12
C ILE A 144 13.19 -6.88 14.92
N GLN A 145 11.91 -6.57 14.72
CA GLN A 145 10.83 -7.18 15.48
C GLN A 145 10.60 -8.65 15.13
N HIS A 146 10.26 -9.42 16.15
CA HIS A 146 9.63 -10.73 16.05
C HIS A 146 8.16 -10.55 16.40
N CYS A 147 7.26 -10.58 15.40
CA CYS A 147 5.91 -10.06 15.56
C CYS A 147 4.95 -11.04 16.23
N TRP A 148 4.98 -12.32 15.83
CA TRP A 148 4.02 -13.32 16.30
C TRP A 148 4.70 -14.55 16.87
N PRO A 149 4.05 -15.27 17.82
CA PRO A 149 4.67 -16.47 18.46
C PRO A 149 5.07 -17.56 17.49
N GLY A 150 4.40 -17.67 16.34
CA GLY A 150 4.70 -18.66 15.31
C GLY A 150 5.63 -18.18 14.19
N ASP A 151 6.10 -16.94 14.26
CA ASP A 151 7.11 -16.43 13.32
C ASP A 151 8.43 -17.18 13.52
N VAL A 152 9.10 -17.52 12.42
CA VAL A 152 10.33 -18.33 12.48
C VAL A 152 11.56 -17.53 12.93
N ALA A 153 11.60 -16.21 12.67
CA ALA A 153 12.71 -15.31 12.95
C ALA A 153 12.27 -13.84 12.94
N PRO A 154 13.13 -12.89 13.38
CA PRO A 154 12.87 -11.46 13.21
C PRO A 154 12.67 -11.08 11.73
N LEU A 155 11.75 -10.16 11.47
CA LEU A 155 11.29 -9.77 10.13
C LEU A 155 11.46 -8.28 9.89
N VAL A 156 12.23 -7.90 8.87
CA VAL A 156 12.22 -6.53 8.32
C VAL A 156 10.94 -6.35 7.50
N THR A 157 10.11 -5.39 7.87
CA THR A 157 8.76 -5.19 7.31
C THR A 157 8.68 -4.00 6.35
N TRP A 158 9.33 -2.88 6.66
CA TRP A 158 9.37 -1.67 5.80
C TRP A 158 10.66 -1.59 4.98
N GLY A 159 11.16 -2.73 4.49
CA GLY A 159 12.35 -2.76 3.63
C GLY A 159 12.08 -2.17 2.24
N LEU A 160 12.40 -0.89 2.04
CA LEU A 160 12.37 -0.24 0.72
C LEU A 160 13.53 -0.77 -0.12
N THR A 161 13.24 -1.78 -0.92
CA THR A 161 14.23 -2.45 -1.75
C THR A 161 14.39 -1.73 -3.08
N ILE A 162 15.63 -1.45 -3.43
CA ILE A 162 16.04 -0.69 -4.60
C ILE A 162 16.83 -1.60 -5.51
N THR A 163 16.38 -1.74 -6.76
CA THR A 163 17.01 -2.56 -7.81
C THR A 163 17.06 -1.82 -9.12
N ARG A 164 17.84 -2.32 -10.06
CA ARG A 164 17.85 -1.88 -11.45
C ARG A 164 18.15 -3.06 -12.36
N GLY A 165 17.19 -3.40 -13.22
CA GLY A 165 17.37 -4.39 -14.26
C GLY A 165 18.39 -3.92 -15.33
N PRO A 166 19.02 -4.86 -16.06
CA PRO A 166 20.12 -4.54 -17.00
C PRO A 166 19.66 -3.70 -18.19
N TYR A 167 18.40 -3.75 -18.54
CA TYR A 167 17.81 -3.04 -19.68
C TYR A 167 17.09 -1.74 -19.29
N LYS A 168 17.13 -1.37 -18.01
CA LYS A 168 16.39 -0.22 -17.46
C LYS A 168 17.34 0.88 -17.01
N LYS A 169 17.02 2.13 -17.38
CA LYS A 169 17.74 3.31 -16.86
C LYS A 169 17.24 3.71 -15.46
N ARG A 170 15.95 3.48 -15.18
CA ARG A 170 15.34 3.79 -13.89
C ARG A 170 15.57 2.67 -12.89
N GLN A 171 15.65 3.03 -11.63
CA GLN A 171 15.59 2.10 -10.52
C GLN A 171 14.13 1.74 -10.19
N ASN A 172 13.92 0.54 -9.74
CA ASN A 172 12.67 0.07 -9.17
C ASN A 172 12.73 0.18 -7.65
N LEU A 173 11.69 0.68 -7.04
CA LEU A 173 11.51 0.72 -5.60
C LEU A 173 10.30 -0.12 -5.23
N GLY A 174 10.47 -1.03 -4.26
CA GLY A 174 9.38 -1.86 -3.76
C GLY A 174 9.53 -2.17 -2.28
N ILE A 175 8.43 -2.31 -1.59
CA ILE A 175 8.42 -2.77 -0.19
C ILE A 175 8.25 -4.29 -0.20
N TYR A 176 9.24 -4.98 0.38
CA TYR A 176 9.24 -6.42 0.53
C TYR A 176 9.66 -6.80 1.94
N ARG A 177 9.01 -7.80 2.52
CA ARG A 177 9.43 -8.35 3.82
C ARG A 177 10.71 -9.17 3.66
N GLN A 178 11.56 -9.16 4.68
CA GLN A 178 12.85 -9.82 4.64
C GLN A 178 13.11 -10.55 5.96
N GLN A 179 13.27 -11.87 5.87
CA GLN A 179 13.58 -12.71 7.03
C GLN A 179 15.06 -12.64 7.37
N LYS A 180 15.38 -12.34 8.63
CA LYS A 180 16.76 -12.41 9.11
C LYS A 180 17.18 -13.86 9.34
N ILE A 181 18.31 -14.28 8.75
CA ILE A 181 18.87 -15.64 8.90
C ILE A 181 20.30 -15.65 9.45
N ALA A 182 21.02 -14.53 9.36
CA ALA A 182 22.35 -14.37 9.91
C ALA A 182 22.66 -12.90 10.22
N LYS A 183 23.84 -12.60 10.79
CA LYS A 183 24.27 -11.23 11.07
C LYS A 183 24.34 -10.33 9.84
N ASN A 184 24.55 -10.92 8.67
CA ASN A 184 24.70 -10.22 7.40
C ASN A 184 23.86 -10.82 6.28
N LYS A 185 22.82 -11.63 6.60
CA LYS A 185 21.96 -12.25 5.56
C LYS A 185 20.50 -12.11 5.88
N LEU A 186 19.74 -11.73 4.86
CA LEU A 186 18.28 -11.70 4.85
C LEU A 186 17.76 -12.56 3.70
N ILE A 187 16.57 -13.14 3.83
CA ILE A 187 15.85 -13.75 2.71
C ILE A 187 14.94 -12.69 2.11
N MET A 188 15.04 -12.47 0.81
CA MET A 188 14.25 -11.48 0.07
C MET A 188 12.99 -12.13 -0.48
N ARG A 189 11.83 -11.88 0.12
CA ARG A 189 10.59 -12.47 -0.35
C ARG A 189 10.07 -11.77 -1.60
N TRP A 190 10.47 -12.27 -2.73
CA TRP A 190 10.08 -11.77 -4.05
C TRP A 190 9.15 -12.72 -4.77
N LEU A 191 7.92 -12.30 -4.98
CA LEU A 191 7.01 -12.98 -5.89
C LEU A 191 7.41 -12.68 -7.34
N ASP A 192 7.30 -13.66 -8.22
CA ASP A 192 7.80 -13.63 -9.61
C ASP A 192 7.37 -12.43 -10.45
N HIS A 193 6.19 -11.89 -10.17
CA HIS A 193 5.62 -10.75 -10.91
C HIS A 193 6.02 -9.38 -10.33
N ARG A 194 6.77 -9.33 -9.22
CA ARG A 194 7.23 -8.08 -8.59
C ARG A 194 8.45 -7.50 -9.29
N GLY A 195 8.55 -6.16 -9.27
CA GLY A 195 9.61 -5.44 -10.00
C GLY A 195 11.03 -5.91 -9.66
N GLY A 196 11.34 -6.12 -8.38
CA GLY A 196 12.66 -6.62 -7.96
C GLY A 196 12.97 -8.03 -8.48
N ALA A 197 11.98 -8.94 -8.44
CA ALA A 197 12.13 -10.30 -8.98
C ALA A 197 12.32 -10.30 -10.50
N ILE A 198 11.61 -9.42 -11.22
CA ILE A 198 11.77 -9.24 -12.66
C ILE A 198 13.19 -8.72 -12.98
N ASP A 199 13.64 -7.68 -12.26
CA ASP A 199 14.99 -7.10 -12.45
C ASP A 199 16.08 -8.16 -12.19
N PHE A 200 15.92 -9.00 -11.16
CA PHE A 200 16.87 -10.08 -10.83
C PHE A 200 16.90 -11.16 -11.92
N ARG A 201 15.75 -11.58 -12.41
CA ARG A 201 15.64 -12.58 -13.49
C ARG A 201 16.26 -12.07 -14.80
N GLU A 202 15.95 -10.84 -15.21
CA GLU A 202 16.56 -10.17 -16.36
C GLU A 202 18.09 -10.02 -16.21
N TRP A 203 18.56 -9.75 -14.98
CA TRP A 203 19.99 -9.68 -14.68
C TRP A 203 20.68 -11.04 -14.87
N GLN A 204 20.11 -12.12 -14.34
CA GLN A 204 20.67 -13.46 -14.48
C GLN A 204 20.76 -13.91 -15.94
N GLU A 205 19.80 -13.50 -16.78
CA GLU A 205 19.82 -13.76 -18.24
C GLU A 205 20.91 -12.96 -18.95
N ALA A 206 21.09 -11.69 -18.60
CA ALA A 206 22.05 -10.80 -19.23
C ALA A 206 23.49 -11.00 -18.73
N HIS A 207 23.65 -11.40 -17.46
CA HIS A 207 24.93 -11.57 -16.74
C HIS A 207 24.98 -12.89 -16.01
N PRO A 208 25.05 -14.03 -16.71
CA PRO A 208 25.06 -15.35 -16.09
C PRO A 208 26.19 -15.52 -15.08
N GLY A 209 25.85 -15.91 -13.85
CA GLY A 209 26.82 -16.15 -12.78
C GLY A 209 27.34 -14.89 -12.07
N GLU A 210 26.89 -13.70 -12.45
CA GLU A 210 27.26 -12.47 -11.76
C GLU A 210 26.28 -12.12 -10.64
N ARG A 211 26.81 -11.55 -9.55
CA ARG A 211 26.04 -11.06 -8.41
C ARG A 211 25.11 -9.93 -8.81
N PHE A 212 23.90 -9.96 -8.33
CA PHE A 212 22.92 -8.89 -8.57
C PHE A 212 22.96 -7.87 -7.44
N PRO A 213 23.31 -6.60 -7.69
CA PRO A 213 23.33 -5.57 -6.66
C PRO A 213 21.94 -5.24 -6.15
N VAL A 214 21.77 -5.21 -4.83
CA VAL A 214 20.54 -4.82 -4.15
C VAL A 214 20.87 -3.89 -3.01
N VAL A 215 20.00 -2.91 -2.79
CA VAL A 215 20.08 -2.01 -1.63
C VAL A 215 18.70 -1.95 -0.97
N VAL A 216 18.68 -1.93 0.37
CA VAL A 216 17.45 -1.79 1.15
C VAL A 216 17.56 -0.55 2.03
N ALA A 217 16.68 0.41 1.86
CA ALA A 217 16.58 1.58 2.71
C ALA A 217 15.47 1.39 3.75
N LEU A 218 15.79 1.70 5.02
CA LEU A 218 14.87 1.67 6.14
C LEU A 218 14.68 3.10 6.67
N GLY A 219 13.44 3.49 6.92
CA GLY A 219 13.14 4.83 7.42
C GLY A 219 13.40 5.94 6.39
N ALA A 220 13.05 5.72 5.14
CA ALA A 220 12.97 6.79 4.13
C ALA A 220 11.81 7.76 4.49
N ASP A 221 11.74 8.90 3.80
CA ASP A 221 10.62 9.81 4.00
C ASP A 221 9.28 9.19 3.55
N PRO A 222 8.16 9.58 4.18
CA PRO A 222 6.85 8.97 3.91
C PRO A 222 6.44 8.96 2.45
N ALA A 223 6.67 10.05 1.69
CA ALA A 223 6.29 10.09 0.27
C ALA A 223 7.07 9.06 -0.55
N THR A 224 8.33 8.82 -0.24
CA THR A 224 9.15 7.80 -0.90
C THR A 224 8.66 6.39 -0.56
N ILE A 225 8.35 6.11 0.70
CA ILE A 225 7.79 4.81 1.14
C ILE A 225 6.43 4.57 0.47
N LEU A 226 5.52 5.55 0.55
CA LEU A 226 4.17 5.41 0.01
C LEU A 226 4.16 5.34 -1.53
N SER A 227 5.13 5.95 -2.20
CA SER A 227 5.29 5.80 -3.66
C SER A 227 5.59 4.37 -4.08
N ALA A 228 6.34 3.61 -3.26
CA ALA A 228 6.70 2.22 -3.54
C ALA A 228 5.53 1.24 -3.36
N VAL A 229 4.43 1.66 -2.72
CA VAL A 229 3.20 0.84 -2.55
C VAL A 229 2.02 1.36 -3.36
N THR A 230 2.18 2.50 -4.05
CA THR A 230 1.15 3.06 -4.94
C THR A 230 1.32 2.47 -6.35
N PRO A 231 0.22 2.24 -7.12
CA PRO A 231 0.29 1.71 -8.49
C PRO A 231 0.79 2.77 -9.48
N VAL A 232 2.07 3.08 -9.41
CA VAL A 232 2.73 4.01 -10.31
C VAL A 232 2.88 3.35 -11.69
N PRO A 233 2.62 4.08 -12.80
CA PRO A 233 2.87 3.56 -14.15
C PRO A 233 4.32 3.10 -14.34
N ASP A 234 4.55 2.01 -15.08
CA ASP A 234 5.90 1.45 -15.32
C ASP A 234 6.87 2.44 -16.00
N THR A 235 6.35 3.49 -16.63
CA THR A 235 7.14 4.56 -17.26
C THR A 235 7.60 5.62 -16.27
N LEU A 236 7.10 5.63 -15.04
CA LEU A 236 7.38 6.61 -14.00
C LEU A 236 8.18 5.95 -12.86
N SER A 237 9.26 6.60 -12.43
CA SER A 237 10.02 6.17 -11.26
C SER A 237 9.28 6.53 -9.98
N GLU A 238 9.31 5.63 -8.96
CA GLU A 238 8.76 5.88 -7.62
C GLU A 238 9.42 7.11 -6.98
N TYR A 239 10.71 7.36 -7.20
CA TYR A 239 11.37 8.60 -6.77
C TYR A 239 10.77 9.85 -7.40
N ALA A 240 10.45 9.79 -8.69
CA ALA A 240 9.82 10.90 -9.39
C ALA A 240 8.40 11.14 -8.85
N PHE A 241 7.66 10.07 -8.58
CA PHE A 241 6.34 10.16 -7.98
C PHE A 241 6.39 10.70 -6.54
N ALA A 242 7.36 10.27 -5.73
CA ALA A 242 7.60 10.84 -4.40
C ALA A 242 7.86 12.35 -4.44
N GLY A 243 8.66 12.81 -5.40
CA GLY A 243 8.90 14.24 -5.63
C GLY A 243 7.63 15.01 -6.00
N LEU A 244 6.78 14.41 -6.84
CA LEU A 244 5.46 14.95 -7.18
C LEU A 244 4.56 15.06 -5.95
N LEU A 245 4.46 14.02 -5.13
CA LEU A 245 3.64 13.99 -3.92
C LEU A 245 4.09 15.04 -2.90
N ARG A 246 5.39 15.06 -2.60
CA ARG A 246 5.97 15.95 -1.59
C ARG A 246 6.04 17.42 -2.05
N GLY A 247 5.99 17.68 -3.36
CA GLY A 247 6.14 19.01 -3.92
C GLY A 247 7.58 19.55 -3.84
N SER A 248 8.55 18.66 -3.71
CA SER A 248 9.99 18.93 -3.74
C SER A 248 10.77 17.73 -4.28
N ARG A 249 11.89 17.97 -4.97
CA ARG A 249 12.70 16.90 -5.57
C ARG A 249 13.16 15.90 -4.51
N THR A 250 13.08 14.60 -4.82
CA THR A 250 13.62 13.55 -3.97
C THR A 250 15.15 13.64 -3.97
N GLU A 251 15.74 13.86 -2.80
CA GLU A 251 17.18 13.87 -2.61
C GLU A 251 17.70 12.45 -2.51
N VAL A 252 18.68 12.12 -3.35
CA VAL A 252 19.30 10.79 -3.40
C VAL A 252 20.82 10.91 -3.31
N ILE A 253 21.46 9.86 -2.83
CA ILE A 253 22.90 9.70 -2.81
C ILE A 253 23.27 8.35 -3.38
N LYS A 254 24.46 8.26 -4.02
CA LYS A 254 24.99 6.99 -4.51
C LYS A 254 25.29 6.07 -3.33
N ALA A 255 24.87 4.80 -3.43
CA ALA A 255 25.29 3.75 -2.52
C ALA A 255 26.82 3.60 -2.51
N ILE A 256 27.40 3.13 -1.40
CA ILE A 256 28.86 2.99 -1.26
C ILE A 256 29.36 1.79 -2.06
N SER A 257 28.64 0.68 -2.02
CA SER A 257 29.07 -0.61 -2.58
C SER A 257 28.72 -0.81 -4.05
N CYS A 258 27.77 -0.03 -4.60
CA CYS A 258 27.26 -0.28 -5.97
C CYS A 258 26.77 1.00 -6.66
N ASP A 259 26.36 0.87 -7.93
CA ASP A 259 25.85 1.99 -8.72
C ASP A 259 24.32 2.13 -8.62
N LEU A 260 23.79 2.07 -7.40
CA LEU A 260 22.40 2.39 -7.07
C LEU A 260 22.33 3.69 -6.28
N GLU A 261 21.21 4.39 -6.38
CA GLU A 261 20.93 5.60 -5.62
C GLU A 261 19.92 5.29 -4.51
N VAL A 262 20.16 5.79 -3.31
CA VAL A 262 19.32 5.59 -2.14
C VAL A 262 18.75 6.92 -1.66
N PRO A 263 17.60 6.92 -0.94
CA PRO A 263 17.09 8.14 -0.33
C PRO A 263 18.11 8.72 0.64
N ALA A 264 18.57 9.93 0.39
CA ALA A 264 19.62 10.58 1.19
C ALA A 264 19.22 10.77 2.68
N SER A 265 17.91 10.86 2.94
CA SER A 265 17.33 11.04 4.26
C SER A 265 17.02 9.74 5.00
N ALA A 266 17.27 8.57 4.41
CA ALA A 266 17.02 7.29 5.07
C ALA A 266 17.71 7.18 6.42
N GLU A 267 17.13 6.42 7.34
CA GLU A 267 17.70 6.19 8.66
C GLU A 267 18.83 5.17 8.61
N ILE A 268 18.60 4.05 7.88
CA ILE A 268 19.54 2.94 7.72
C ILE A 268 19.49 2.50 6.25
N VAL A 269 20.63 2.10 5.70
CA VAL A 269 20.74 1.51 4.36
C VAL A 269 21.55 0.23 4.45
N LEU A 270 21.00 -0.87 3.94
CA LEU A 270 21.63 -2.16 3.83
C LEU A 270 22.06 -2.33 2.37
N GLU A 271 23.34 -2.51 2.09
CA GLU A 271 23.87 -2.64 0.75
C GLU A 271 24.52 -4.01 0.56
N GLY A 272 24.29 -4.64 -0.57
CA GLY A 272 24.84 -5.95 -0.85
C GLY A 272 24.38 -6.52 -2.18
N TYR A 273 24.22 -7.83 -2.23
CA TYR A 273 23.93 -8.55 -3.46
C TYR A 273 23.11 -9.84 -3.22
N LEU A 274 22.49 -10.33 -4.27
CA LEU A 274 22.02 -11.70 -4.40
C LEU A 274 23.03 -12.51 -5.19
N GLU A 275 23.43 -13.66 -4.63
CA GLU A 275 24.25 -14.65 -5.34
C GLU A 275 23.34 -15.51 -6.23
N PRO A 276 23.65 -15.71 -7.52
CA PRO A 276 22.86 -16.58 -8.38
C PRO A 276 22.69 -17.99 -7.79
N GLY A 277 21.44 -18.43 -7.65
CA GLY A 277 21.11 -19.76 -7.14
C GLY A 277 21.17 -19.92 -5.61
N GLU A 278 21.57 -18.91 -4.84
CA GLU A 278 21.50 -18.98 -3.38
C GLU A 278 20.06 -18.70 -2.90
N MET A 279 19.35 -19.77 -2.53
CA MET A 279 17.97 -19.75 -2.05
C MET A 279 17.93 -20.27 -0.61
N ALA A 280 16.90 -19.88 0.13
CA ALA A 280 16.64 -20.38 1.48
C ALA A 280 15.15 -20.37 1.81
N PRO A 281 14.68 -21.27 2.70
CA PRO A 281 13.29 -21.35 3.10
C PRO A 281 12.89 -20.14 3.94
N GLU A 282 11.83 -19.43 3.52
CA GLU A 282 11.24 -18.28 4.19
C GLU A 282 9.91 -18.65 4.83
N GLY A 283 9.72 -18.20 6.04
CA GLY A 283 8.49 -18.42 6.81
C GLY A 283 8.58 -19.62 7.76
N PRO A 284 7.47 -19.92 8.48
CA PRO A 284 6.19 -19.20 8.43
C PRO A 284 6.22 -17.83 9.10
N TYR A 285 5.32 -16.95 8.67
CA TYR A 285 5.07 -15.64 9.28
C TYR A 285 3.56 -15.35 9.36
N GLY A 286 3.12 -14.69 10.44
CA GLY A 286 1.80 -14.10 10.50
C GLY A 286 1.62 -13.05 9.40
N ASP A 287 0.56 -13.19 8.59
CA ASP A 287 0.33 -12.35 7.42
C ASP A 287 -1.04 -11.66 7.46
N HIS A 288 -1.25 -10.71 6.55
CA HIS A 288 -2.45 -9.85 6.46
C HIS A 288 -3.78 -10.62 6.26
N THR A 289 -3.73 -11.92 6.03
CA THR A 289 -4.89 -12.80 6.04
C THR A 289 -5.35 -13.18 7.45
N GLY A 290 -4.51 -12.94 8.46
CA GLY A 290 -4.70 -13.40 9.83
C GLY A 290 -4.27 -14.85 10.07
N TYR A 291 -3.53 -15.43 9.13
CA TYR A 291 -2.96 -16.78 9.19
C TYR A 291 -1.48 -16.76 8.91
N TYR A 292 -0.76 -17.78 9.37
CA TYR A 292 0.64 -17.98 8.98
C TYR A 292 0.72 -18.48 7.54
N ASN A 293 1.69 -17.94 6.77
CA ASN A 293 1.94 -18.40 5.41
C ASN A 293 2.70 -19.73 5.39
N GLU A 294 2.62 -20.43 4.26
CA GLU A 294 3.44 -21.60 3.99
C GLU A 294 4.91 -21.22 3.78
N VAL A 295 5.80 -22.14 4.08
CA VAL A 295 7.25 -22.01 3.80
C VAL A 295 7.48 -22.15 2.30
N ASP A 296 8.29 -21.25 1.73
CA ASP A 296 8.69 -21.30 0.32
C ASP A 296 10.13 -20.79 0.17
N GLU A 297 10.76 -21.09 -0.96
CA GLU A 297 12.17 -20.77 -1.23
C GLU A 297 12.31 -19.40 -1.90
N PHE A 298 13.14 -18.54 -1.31
CA PHE A 298 13.42 -17.22 -1.86
C PHE A 298 14.92 -16.89 -1.85
N PRO A 299 15.39 -15.93 -2.71
CA PRO A 299 16.79 -15.60 -2.80
C PRO A 299 17.34 -14.96 -1.50
N VAL A 300 18.60 -15.30 -1.22
CA VAL A 300 19.34 -14.79 -0.06
C VAL A 300 20.05 -13.48 -0.41
N PHE A 301 19.77 -12.42 0.35
CA PHE A 301 20.43 -11.13 0.29
C PHE A 301 21.61 -11.10 1.26
N THR A 302 22.83 -11.09 0.73
CA THR A 302 24.06 -10.96 1.49
C THR A 302 24.46 -9.48 1.59
N ILE A 303 24.51 -8.96 2.82
CA ILE A 303 24.82 -7.57 3.14
C ILE A 303 26.32 -7.43 3.33
N THR A 304 26.92 -6.47 2.62
CA THR A 304 28.34 -6.13 2.68
C THR A 304 28.62 -4.81 3.39
N HIS A 305 27.62 -3.91 3.40
CA HIS A 305 27.70 -2.62 4.09
C HIS A 305 26.37 -2.30 4.77
N ILE A 306 26.47 -1.73 5.96
CA ILE A 306 25.35 -1.04 6.63
C ILE A 306 25.78 0.41 6.80
N THR A 307 25.03 1.33 6.19
CA THR A 307 25.21 2.76 6.42
C THR A 307 24.02 3.31 7.17
N LYS A 308 24.23 4.28 8.07
CA LYS A 308 23.14 4.80 8.89
C LYS A 308 23.43 6.20 9.44
N ARG A 309 22.38 6.86 9.90
CA ARG A 309 22.49 8.03 10.77
C ARG A 309 23.14 7.61 12.10
N ARG A 310 23.82 8.52 12.79
CA ARG A 310 24.41 8.24 14.12
C ARG A 310 23.34 7.91 15.17
N ASP A 311 22.20 8.57 15.07
CA ASP A 311 21.03 8.46 15.94
C ASP A 311 19.85 7.80 15.22
N ALA A 312 20.13 6.78 14.40
CA ALA A 312 19.13 6.13 13.53
C ALA A 312 17.89 5.64 14.29
N ILE A 313 16.73 5.76 13.65
CA ILE A 313 15.46 5.18 14.09
C ILE A 313 15.13 4.00 13.18
N TYR A 314 14.79 2.85 13.74
CA TYR A 314 14.29 1.72 12.98
C TYR A 314 12.78 1.87 12.74
N HIS A 315 12.37 1.97 11.50
CA HIS A 315 10.95 2.01 11.10
C HIS A 315 10.45 0.60 10.83
N SER A 316 9.42 0.18 11.54
CA SER A 316 8.86 -1.17 11.51
C SER A 316 7.34 -1.15 11.49
N THR A 317 6.74 -2.27 11.12
CA THR A 317 5.32 -2.56 11.27
C THR A 317 5.12 -4.05 11.51
N TYR A 318 3.88 -4.48 11.60
CA TYR A 318 3.47 -5.88 11.62
C TYR A 318 2.35 -6.08 10.60
N THR A 319 2.13 -7.33 10.21
CA THR A 319 0.96 -7.76 9.45
C THR A 319 0.18 -8.79 10.25
N GLY A 320 -1.14 -8.80 10.13
CA GLY A 320 -1.99 -9.72 10.87
C GLY A 320 -3.44 -9.65 10.41
N ARG A 321 -4.34 -10.20 11.21
CA ARG A 321 -5.78 -10.07 10.92
C ARG A 321 -6.19 -8.60 10.90
N PRO A 322 -6.83 -8.11 9.83
CA PRO A 322 -7.23 -6.71 9.73
C PRO A 322 -8.09 -6.21 10.93
N PRO A 323 -7.98 -4.93 11.31
CA PRO A 323 -7.12 -3.92 10.69
C PRO A 323 -5.64 -4.07 11.10
N ASP A 324 -4.75 -3.89 10.14
CA ASP A 324 -3.30 -3.71 10.29
C ASP A 324 -2.85 -2.51 9.45
N GLU A 325 -1.59 -2.07 9.51
CA GLU A 325 -1.14 -0.94 8.69
C GLU A 325 -1.32 -1.18 7.17
N PRO A 326 -1.05 -2.36 6.59
CA PRO A 326 -1.38 -2.64 5.20
C PRO A 326 -2.85 -2.45 4.84
N ALA A 327 -3.78 -2.83 5.71
CA ALA A 327 -5.22 -2.59 5.51
C ALA A 327 -5.56 -1.10 5.55
N VAL A 328 -4.95 -0.34 6.46
CA VAL A 328 -5.11 1.13 6.54
C VAL A 328 -4.55 1.81 5.30
N LEU A 329 -3.39 1.37 4.79
CA LEU A 329 -2.86 1.84 3.52
C LEU A 329 -3.83 1.57 2.37
N GLY A 330 -4.38 0.35 2.30
CA GLY A 330 -5.40 -0.03 1.31
C GLY A 330 -6.62 0.88 1.36
N LEU A 331 -7.09 1.21 2.56
CA LEU A 331 -8.23 2.10 2.78
C LEU A 331 -7.95 3.53 2.28
N ALA A 332 -6.78 4.09 2.55
CA ALA A 332 -6.39 5.41 2.07
C ALA A 332 -6.15 5.41 0.55
N LEU A 333 -5.40 4.43 0.03
CA LEU A 333 -5.10 4.30 -1.40
C LEU A 333 -6.33 3.99 -2.24
N ASN A 334 -7.42 3.52 -1.63
CA ASN A 334 -8.70 3.34 -2.31
C ASN A 334 -9.14 4.62 -3.03
N GLU A 335 -8.93 5.79 -2.40
CA GLU A 335 -9.24 7.08 -3.02
C GLU A 335 -8.41 7.34 -4.29
N VAL A 336 -7.18 6.82 -4.36
CA VAL A 336 -6.32 6.92 -5.55
C VAL A 336 -6.83 6.02 -6.68
N PHE A 337 -7.40 4.85 -6.34
CA PHE A 337 -7.91 3.91 -7.35
C PHE A 337 -9.19 4.41 -8.03
N VAL A 338 -10.07 5.11 -7.31
CA VAL A 338 -11.37 5.57 -7.85
C VAL A 338 -11.22 6.34 -9.16
N PRO A 339 -10.41 7.42 -9.28
CA PRO A 339 -10.25 8.14 -10.55
C PRO A 339 -9.61 7.30 -11.67
N LEU A 340 -8.70 6.37 -11.33
CA LEU A 340 -8.09 5.46 -12.31
C LEU A 340 -9.13 4.53 -12.93
N LEU A 341 -10.02 3.98 -12.09
CA LEU A 341 -11.13 3.14 -12.54
C LEU A 341 -12.17 3.94 -13.32
N GLN A 342 -12.54 5.13 -12.85
CA GLN A 342 -13.52 6.00 -13.52
C GLN A 342 -13.07 6.44 -14.90
N LYS A 343 -11.77 6.61 -15.16
CA LYS A 343 -11.26 6.92 -16.49
C LYS A 343 -11.53 5.79 -17.46
N GLN A 344 -11.42 4.53 -17.05
CA GLN A 344 -11.66 3.36 -17.87
C GLN A 344 -13.13 2.93 -17.89
N PHE A 345 -13.81 3.10 -16.75
CA PHE A 345 -15.22 2.73 -16.54
C PHE A 345 -15.99 3.95 -16.00
N PRO A 346 -16.43 4.88 -16.89
CA PRO A 346 -17.06 6.14 -16.46
C PRO A 346 -18.40 5.93 -15.73
N GLU A 347 -18.98 4.74 -15.80
CA GLU A 347 -20.17 4.35 -15.05
C GLU A 347 -19.92 4.16 -13.56
N ILE A 348 -18.68 3.92 -13.12
CA ILE A 348 -18.34 3.73 -11.71
C ILE A 348 -18.49 5.07 -10.98
N VAL A 349 -19.31 5.05 -9.92
CA VAL A 349 -19.53 6.20 -9.04
C VAL A 349 -18.56 6.15 -7.86
N ASP A 350 -18.46 4.99 -7.20
CA ASP A 350 -17.48 4.74 -6.15
C ASP A 350 -16.96 3.30 -6.21
N PHE A 351 -15.79 3.09 -5.64
CA PHE A 351 -15.11 1.81 -5.56
C PHE A 351 -14.49 1.70 -4.17
N TYR A 352 -14.76 0.62 -3.46
CA TYR A 352 -14.33 0.45 -2.09
C TYR A 352 -13.74 -0.94 -1.84
N LEU A 353 -12.56 -0.96 -1.22
CA LEU A 353 -11.87 -2.15 -0.74
C LEU A 353 -11.99 -2.18 0.78
N PRO A 354 -12.92 -2.92 1.36
CA PRO A 354 -13.07 -2.97 2.81
C PRO A 354 -11.83 -3.60 3.45
N PRO A 355 -11.36 -3.08 4.60
CA PRO A 355 -10.20 -3.63 5.32
C PRO A 355 -10.37 -5.13 5.64
N GLU A 356 -11.58 -5.54 5.99
CA GLU A 356 -11.96 -6.93 6.30
C GLU A 356 -11.80 -7.86 5.09
N GLY A 357 -11.76 -7.31 3.90
CA GLY A 357 -11.47 -8.00 2.64
C GLY A 357 -9.99 -8.33 2.45
N CYS A 358 -9.15 -8.15 3.45
CA CYS A 358 -7.72 -8.48 3.43
C CYS A 358 -7.01 -7.93 2.18
N SER A 359 -6.88 -6.63 2.09
CA SER A 359 -6.34 -5.87 0.93
C SER A 359 -7.31 -5.89 -0.27
N TYR A 360 -7.02 -6.64 -1.33
CA TYR A 360 -7.76 -6.59 -2.59
C TYR A 360 -8.78 -7.71 -2.78
N ARG A 361 -8.99 -8.60 -1.79
CA ARG A 361 -9.79 -9.83 -1.99
C ARG A 361 -11.29 -9.56 -2.12
N MET A 362 -11.77 -8.43 -1.63
CA MET A 362 -13.15 -8.00 -1.80
C MET A 362 -13.20 -6.56 -2.30
N ALA A 363 -14.09 -6.29 -3.27
CA ALA A 363 -14.39 -4.96 -3.75
C ALA A 363 -15.91 -4.73 -3.79
N VAL A 364 -16.35 -3.56 -3.37
CA VAL A 364 -17.72 -3.07 -3.56
C VAL A 364 -17.67 -1.93 -4.57
N VAL A 365 -18.51 -1.99 -5.59
CA VAL A 365 -18.52 -1.02 -6.69
C VAL A 365 -19.93 -0.49 -6.87
N THR A 366 -20.10 0.82 -6.82
CA THR A 366 -21.38 1.46 -7.18
C THR A 366 -21.32 2.03 -8.58
N ILE A 367 -22.37 1.82 -9.35
CA ILE A 367 -22.43 2.21 -10.75
C ILE A 367 -23.71 2.95 -11.13
N LYS A 368 -23.61 3.84 -12.10
CA LYS A 368 -24.78 4.30 -12.87
C LYS A 368 -25.10 3.27 -13.93
N LYS A 369 -25.97 2.33 -13.61
CA LYS A 369 -26.40 1.27 -14.53
C LYS A 369 -27.12 1.89 -15.73
N ARG A 370 -26.82 1.41 -16.95
CA ARG A 370 -27.35 1.98 -18.21
C ARG A 370 -28.03 0.94 -19.12
N TYR A 371 -27.79 -0.34 -18.90
CA TYR A 371 -28.34 -1.44 -19.72
C TYR A 371 -28.32 -2.76 -18.94
N PRO A 372 -29.12 -3.74 -19.35
CA PRO A 372 -29.09 -5.09 -18.78
C PRO A 372 -27.70 -5.74 -18.88
N GLY A 373 -27.24 -6.42 -17.83
CA GLY A 373 -25.92 -7.07 -17.80
C GLY A 373 -24.74 -6.13 -17.52
N HIS A 374 -24.97 -4.84 -17.27
CA HIS A 374 -23.90 -3.86 -17.03
C HIS A 374 -23.05 -4.20 -15.79
N ALA A 375 -23.66 -4.73 -14.73
CA ALA A 375 -22.94 -5.17 -13.54
C ALA A 375 -21.89 -6.24 -13.86
N LYS A 376 -22.22 -7.24 -14.71
CA LYS A 376 -21.26 -8.28 -15.11
C LYS A 376 -20.08 -7.72 -15.90
N ARG A 377 -20.30 -6.73 -16.79
CA ARG A 377 -19.19 -6.05 -17.47
C ARG A 377 -18.25 -5.38 -16.49
N VAL A 378 -18.78 -4.71 -15.46
CA VAL A 378 -17.97 -4.05 -14.43
C VAL A 378 -17.18 -5.06 -13.60
N MET A 379 -17.77 -6.19 -13.21
CA MET A 379 -17.06 -7.28 -12.51
C MET A 379 -15.85 -7.78 -13.32
N LEU A 380 -16.06 -8.11 -14.60
CA LEU A 380 -14.99 -8.54 -15.51
C LEU A 380 -13.93 -7.46 -15.70
N GLY A 381 -14.35 -6.19 -15.78
CA GLY A 381 -13.47 -5.04 -15.86
C GLY A 381 -12.59 -4.89 -14.64
N VAL A 382 -13.13 -4.96 -13.42
CA VAL A 382 -12.38 -4.89 -12.17
C VAL A 382 -11.33 -5.99 -12.11
N TRP A 383 -11.69 -7.24 -12.38
CA TRP A 383 -10.78 -8.38 -12.32
C TRP A 383 -9.62 -8.32 -13.32
N SER A 384 -9.72 -7.55 -14.40
CA SER A 384 -8.74 -7.52 -15.50
C SER A 384 -7.97 -6.20 -15.63
N PHE A 385 -8.41 -5.10 -14.99
CA PHE A 385 -7.89 -3.76 -15.28
C PHE A 385 -6.53 -3.47 -14.63
N LEU A 386 -6.39 -3.71 -13.33
CA LEU A 386 -5.13 -3.51 -12.60
C LEU A 386 -4.60 -4.84 -12.08
N ARG A 387 -3.27 -5.02 -12.12
CA ARG A 387 -2.63 -6.30 -11.71
C ARG A 387 -3.07 -6.78 -10.33
N GLN A 388 -3.17 -5.88 -9.35
CA GLN A 388 -3.59 -6.26 -7.98
C GLN A 388 -5.02 -6.78 -7.91
N PHE A 389 -5.92 -6.37 -8.81
CA PHE A 389 -7.31 -6.81 -8.81
C PHE A 389 -7.51 -8.20 -9.45
N MET A 390 -6.47 -8.76 -10.10
CA MET A 390 -6.53 -10.17 -10.48
C MET A 390 -6.65 -11.10 -9.27
N TYR A 391 -6.26 -10.63 -8.07
CA TYR A 391 -6.40 -11.36 -6.80
C TYR A 391 -7.72 -11.11 -6.09
N THR A 392 -8.58 -10.24 -6.58
CA THR A 392 -9.91 -9.98 -6.00
C THR A 392 -10.79 -11.22 -6.16
N LYS A 393 -11.28 -11.78 -5.04
CA LYS A 393 -12.19 -12.94 -5.04
C LYS A 393 -13.63 -12.52 -5.24
N PHE A 394 -14.06 -11.50 -4.50
CA PHE A 394 -15.43 -11.07 -4.43
C PHE A 394 -15.58 -9.67 -4.99
N VAL A 395 -16.52 -9.49 -5.92
CA VAL A 395 -16.91 -8.17 -6.42
C VAL A 395 -18.42 -8.01 -6.25
N VAL A 396 -18.83 -7.07 -5.41
CA VAL A 396 -20.23 -6.70 -5.23
C VAL A 396 -20.49 -5.44 -6.06
N VAL A 397 -21.45 -5.49 -6.96
CA VAL A 397 -21.86 -4.32 -7.77
C VAL A 397 -23.24 -3.88 -7.34
N CYS A 398 -23.37 -2.61 -6.95
CA CYS A 398 -24.61 -1.96 -6.53
C CYS A 398 -24.91 -0.76 -7.45
N ASP A 399 -26.13 -0.24 -7.41
CA ASP A 399 -26.48 1.05 -8.01
C ASP A 399 -25.93 2.22 -7.19
N ASP A 400 -25.95 3.41 -7.76
CA ASP A 400 -25.41 4.65 -7.19
C ASP A 400 -26.25 5.26 -6.03
N ASP A 401 -27.38 4.64 -5.70
CA ASP A 401 -28.16 4.94 -4.49
C ASP A 401 -27.66 4.21 -3.23
N VAL A 402 -26.67 3.31 -3.36
CA VAL A 402 -26.06 2.55 -2.28
C VAL A 402 -24.70 3.17 -1.92
N ASN A 403 -24.45 3.34 -0.61
CA ASN A 403 -23.15 3.74 -0.14
C ASN A 403 -22.20 2.53 -0.10
N ALA A 404 -21.25 2.45 -1.03
CA ALA A 404 -20.27 1.35 -1.10
C ALA A 404 -19.45 1.16 0.19
N ARG A 405 -19.35 2.20 1.05
CA ARG A 405 -18.55 2.24 2.26
C ARG A 405 -19.35 1.90 3.52
N ASP A 406 -20.67 1.76 3.40
CA ASP A 406 -21.55 1.33 4.49
C ASP A 406 -22.02 -0.11 4.26
N TRP A 407 -21.45 -1.04 5.01
CA TRP A 407 -21.85 -2.46 4.95
C TRP A 407 -23.33 -2.71 5.22
N LYS A 408 -23.99 -1.88 6.02
CA LYS A 408 -25.42 -2.03 6.28
C LYS A 408 -26.22 -1.77 5.00
N ASP A 409 -25.81 -0.76 4.25
CA ASP A 409 -26.44 -0.40 2.98
C ASP A 409 -26.12 -1.43 1.88
N VAL A 410 -24.88 -1.90 1.81
CA VAL A 410 -24.46 -2.96 0.88
C VAL A 410 -25.18 -4.28 1.15
N ILE A 411 -25.29 -4.70 2.42
CA ILE A 411 -26.00 -5.92 2.79
C ILE A 411 -27.48 -5.79 2.47
N TRP A 412 -28.08 -4.61 2.72
CA TRP A 412 -29.46 -4.34 2.32
C TRP A 412 -29.65 -4.53 0.81
N ALA A 413 -28.77 -3.97 -0.02
CA ALA A 413 -28.83 -4.13 -1.48
C ALA A 413 -28.69 -5.60 -1.90
N ILE A 414 -27.74 -6.35 -1.34
CA ILE A 414 -27.56 -7.78 -1.60
C ILE A 414 -28.85 -8.54 -1.28
N THR A 415 -29.42 -8.31 -0.11
CA THR A 415 -30.58 -9.11 0.38
C THR A 415 -31.89 -8.76 -0.30
N THR A 416 -32.03 -7.55 -0.85
CA THR A 416 -33.30 -7.08 -1.44
C THR A 416 -33.29 -7.10 -2.96
N ARG A 417 -32.11 -7.07 -3.62
CA ARG A 417 -32.00 -6.93 -5.08
C ARG A 417 -31.46 -8.17 -5.79
N MET A 418 -30.88 -9.11 -5.05
CA MET A 418 -30.32 -10.34 -5.63
C MET A 418 -31.25 -11.52 -5.49
N ASP A 419 -31.33 -12.31 -6.57
CA ASP A 419 -31.60 -13.74 -6.51
C ASP A 419 -30.28 -14.49 -6.68
N PRO A 420 -29.86 -15.35 -5.72
CA PRO A 420 -28.54 -15.96 -5.74
C PRO A 420 -28.21 -16.74 -7.02
N ALA A 421 -29.19 -17.42 -7.60
CA ALA A 421 -28.96 -18.22 -8.81
C ALA A 421 -28.82 -17.35 -10.06
N ARG A 422 -29.62 -16.29 -10.18
CA ARG A 422 -29.62 -15.38 -11.33
C ARG A 422 -28.43 -14.42 -11.31
N ASP A 423 -28.09 -13.88 -10.13
CA ASP A 423 -27.26 -12.70 -9.98
C ASP A 423 -25.84 -12.98 -9.49
N THR A 424 -25.50 -14.25 -9.27
CA THR A 424 -24.13 -14.68 -8.97
C THR A 424 -23.41 -15.02 -10.26
N THR A 425 -22.17 -14.52 -10.39
CA THR A 425 -21.23 -14.92 -11.44
C THR A 425 -20.07 -15.66 -10.80
N LEU A 426 -19.88 -16.94 -11.12
CA LEU A 426 -18.73 -17.74 -10.72
C LEU A 426 -17.78 -17.94 -11.88
N ILE A 427 -16.48 -17.75 -11.64
CA ILE A 427 -15.42 -18.01 -12.60
C ILE A 427 -14.39 -18.89 -11.90
N GLU A 428 -14.24 -20.12 -12.34
CA GLU A 428 -13.30 -21.09 -11.79
C GLU A 428 -11.93 -21.02 -12.49
N HIS A 429 -10.92 -21.60 -11.87
CA HIS A 429 -9.56 -21.73 -12.39
C HIS A 429 -8.94 -20.38 -12.78
N THR A 430 -9.03 -19.41 -11.88
CA THR A 430 -8.46 -18.06 -12.05
C THR A 430 -7.29 -17.83 -11.10
N PRO A 431 -6.35 -16.93 -11.43
CA PRO A 431 -5.30 -16.54 -10.52
C PRO A 431 -5.88 -15.98 -9.21
N ILE A 432 -5.31 -16.43 -8.09
CA ILE A 432 -5.60 -15.95 -6.75
C ILE A 432 -4.29 -15.73 -6.00
N ASP A 433 -4.32 -14.94 -4.95
CA ASP A 433 -3.16 -14.76 -4.08
C ASP A 433 -2.81 -16.11 -3.41
N TYR A 434 -1.53 -16.52 -3.51
CA TYR A 434 -1.06 -17.75 -2.90
C TYR A 434 -1.17 -17.78 -1.36
N LEU A 435 -1.34 -16.61 -0.71
CA LEU A 435 -1.68 -16.49 0.72
C LEU A 435 -3.14 -16.84 1.03
N ASP A 436 -3.93 -17.20 0.04
CA ASP A 436 -5.32 -17.57 0.23
C ASP A 436 -5.47 -19.07 0.47
N PHE A 437 -5.46 -19.47 1.74
CA PHE A 437 -5.66 -20.87 2.14
C PHE A 437 -7.05 -21.43 1.82
N ALA A 438 -8.02 -20.59 1.49
CA ALA A 438 -9.35 -21.03 1.07
C ALA A 438 -9.38 -21.45 -0.41
N SER A 439 -8.33 -21.20 -1.18
CA SER A 439 -8.22 -21.71 -2.55
C SER A 439 -7.89 -23.21 -2.56
N PRO A 440 -8.44 -23.98 -3.52
CA PRO A 440 -8.20 -25.43 -3.58
C PRO A 440 -6.75 -25.78 -3.96
N VAL A 441 -6.06 -24.88 -4.65
CA VAL A 441 -4.66 -25.00 -5.06
C VAL A 441 -3.98 -23.65 -4.84
N SER A 442 -2.73 -23.65 -4.37
CA SER A 442 -1.96 -22.42 -4.19
C SER A 442 -1.85 -21.63 -5.50
N GLY A 443 -2.21 -20.34 -5.45
CA GLY A 443 -2.21 -19.45 -6.60
C GLY A 443 -3.35 -19.66 -7.63
N LEU A 444 -4.21 -20.67 -7.45
CA LEU A 444 -5.33 -20.97 -8.35
C LEU A 444 -6.63 -21.16 -7.58
N GLY A 445 -7.62 -20.33 -7.84
CA GLY A 445 -8.89 -20.35 -7.14
C GLY A 445 -10.06 -19.93 -8.02
N SER A 446 -11.08 -19.37 -7.40
CA SER A 446 -12.31 -18.94 -8.08
C SER A 446 -12.65 -17.50 -7.73
N LYS A 447 -13.48 -16.89 -8.54
CA LYS A 447 -14.02 -15.54 -8.35
C LYS A 447 -15.54 -15.59 -8.28
N MET A 448 -16.11 -14.74 -7.41
CA MET A 448 -17.56 -14.58 -7.29
C MET A 448 -17.93 -13.12 -7.45
N GLY A 449 -18.79 -12.84 -8.41
CA GLY A 449 -19.43 -11.54 -8.59
C GLY A 449 -20.89 -11.58 -8.11
N LEU A 450 -21.31 -10.55 -7.39
CA LEU A 450 -22.67 -10.38 -6.86
C LEU A 450 -23.30 -9.15 -7.50
N ASP A 451 -24.33 -9.34 -8.33
CA ASP A 451 -25.11 -8.27 -8.95
C ASP A 451 -26.23 -7.82 -8.04
N ALA A 452 -25.94 -6.88 -7.14
CA ALA A 452 -26.89 -6.25 -6.23
C ALA A 452 -27.48 -4.94 -6.79
N THR A 453 -27.59 -4.83 -8.12
CA THR A 453 -28.26 -3.70 -8.78
C THR A 453 -29.76 -3.95 -8.95
N ASN A 454 -30.54 -2.88 -9.10
CA ASN A 454 -31.94 -2.97 -9.53
C ASN A 454 -32.03 -3.68 -10.90
N LYS A 455 -33.04 -4.53 -11.09
CA LYS A 455 -33.18 -5.31 -12.33
C LYS A 455 -33.98 -4.54 -13.37
N TRP A 456 -33.48 -4.57 -14.57
CA TRP A 456 -34.10 -3.95 -15.74
C TRP A 456 -34.90 -4.98 -16.51
N PRO A 457 -35.81 -4.53 -17.43
CA PRO A 457 -36.49 -5.43 -18.35
C PRO A 457 -35.49 -6.35 -19.09
N GLY A 458 -35.77 -7.65 -19.08
CA GLY A 458 -34.88 -8.66 -19.63
C GLY A 458 -33.91 -9.33 -18.62
N GLU A 459 -33.73 -8.74 -17.43
CA GLU A 459 -32.98 -9.38 -16.33
C GLU A 459 -33.92 -10.12 -15.36
N THR A 460 -35.20 -9.78 -15.35
CA THR A 460 -36.25 -10.46 -14.57
C THR A 460 -37.56 -10.44 -15.34
N ASN A 461 -38.42 -11.40 -15.07
CA ASN A 461 -39.81 -11.48 -15.60
C ASN A 461 -40.82 -10.76 -14.71
N ARG A 462 -40.38 -10.17 -13.57
CA ARG A 462 -41.23 -9.44 -12.64
C ARG A 462 -41.12 -7.93 -12.89
N GLU A 463 -42.21 -7.22 -12.63
CA GLU A 463 -42.12 -5.78 -12.42
C GLU A 463 -41.25 -5.49 -11.20
N TRP A 464 -40.28 -4.57 -11.36
CA TRP A 464 -39.33 -4.26 -10.31
C TRP A 464 -39.95 -3.34 -9.26
N GLY A 465 -39.65 -3.57 -8.00
CA GLY A 465 -40.16 -2.78 -6.89
C GLY A 465 -39.72 -1.31 -6.93
N GLN A 466 -40.58 -0.43 -6.43
CA GLN A 466 -40.28 0.99 -6.32
C GLN A 466 -39.59 1.26 -4.96
N PRO A 467 -38.44 1.94 -4.90
CA PRO A 467 -37.82 2.36 -3.64
C PRO A 467 -38.73 3.28 -2.84
N ILE A 468 -38.76 3.10 -1.53
CA ILE A 468 -39.46 4.02 -0.63
C ILE A 468 -38.52 5.22 -0.39
N VAL A 469 -38.86 6.36 -0.92
CA VAL A 469 -38.11 7.61 -0.77
C VAL A 469 -39.06 8.70 -0.27
N GLN A 470 -38.62 9.43 0.75
CA GLN A 470 -39.40 10.56 1.27
C GLN A 470 -39.41 11.72 0.26
N ASP A 471 -40.50 12.47 0.24
CA ASP A 471 -40.65 13.70 -0.54
C ASP A 471 -39.56 14.72 -0.19
N GLU A 472 -38.96 15.33 -1.20
CA GLU A 472 -37.83 16.23 -1.04
C GLU A 472 -38.18 17.52 -0.29
N ALA A 473 -39.40 18.06 -0.50
CA ALA A 473 -39.88 19.21 0.25
C ALA A 473 -40.09 18.89 1.73
N VAL A 474 -40.48 17.65 2.04
CA VAL A 474 -40.60 17.18 3.43
C VAL A 474 -39.21 17.04 4.07
N LYS A 475 -38.21 16.51 3.36
CA LYS A 475 -36.82 16.44 3.88
C LYS A 475 -36.29 17.85 4.21
N GLN A 476 -36.37 18.79 3.25
CA GLN A 476 -35.92 20.16 3.46
C GLN A 476 -36.63 20.85 4.64
N LYS A 477 -37.93 20.59 4.80
CA LYS A 477 -38.70 21.12 5.93
C LYS A 477 -38.25 20.54 7.26
N VAL A 478 -37.92 19.25 7.30
CA VAL A 478 -37.40 18.59 8.52
C VAL A 478 -35.97 19.04 8.80
N ASP A 479 -35.10 19.14 7.79
CA ASP A 479 -33.74 19.63 7.94
C ASP A 479 -33.69 21.04 8.56
N ALA A 480 -34.62 21.90 8.16
CA ALA A 480 -34.71 23.26 8.66
C ALA A 480 -35.03 23.36 10.18
N ILE A 481 -35.61 22.32 10.76
CA ILE A 481 -36.00 22.29 12.18
C ILE A 481 -35.24 21.23 12.98
N TRP A 482 -34.35 20.43 12.33
CA TRP A 482 -33.72 19.26 12.95
C TRP A 482 -32.95 19.59 14.23
N ASP A 483 -32.14 20.64 14.17
CA ASP A 483 -31.34 21.08 15.32
C ASP A 483 -32.22 21.61 16.47
N GLU A 484 -33.36 22.24 16.14
CA GLU A 484 -34.32 22.74 17.13
C GLU A 484 -35.01 21.61 17.91
N LEU A 485 -35.14 20.42 17.28
CA LEU A 485 -35.75 19.27 17.88
C LEU A 485 -34.90 18.63 19.00
N ASN A 486 -33.59 18.90 18.99
CA ASN A 486 -32.63 18.45 20.02
C ASN A 486 -32.78 16.94 20.39
N ILE A 487 -33.02 16.08 19.38
CA ILE A 487 -33.30 14.65 19.56
C ILE A 487 -32.06 13.86 19.93
N LEU A 488 -30.90 14.25 19.39
CA LEU A 488 -29.65 13.51 19.54
C LEU A 488 -28.74 14.08 20.65
N GLY A 489 -29.14 15.12 21.36
CA GLY A 489 -28.47 15.66 22.55
C GLY A 489 -27.21 16.46 22.25
#